data_b9664665fb42dc40766fa2ed03c4bd1d
#
_entry.id   b9664665fb42dc40766fa2ed03c4bd1d
#
_cell.length_a   1.000
_cell.length_b   1.000
_cell.length_c   1.000
_cell.angle_alpha   90.00
_cell.angle_beta   90.00
_cell.angle_gamma   90.00
#
_symmetry.space_group_name_H-M   'P 1'
#
loop_
_entity.id
_entity.type
_entity.pdbx_description
1 polymer ?
#
loop_
_entity_poly.entity_id
_entity_poly.type
_entity_poly.pdbx_seq_one_letter_code
_entity_poly.pdbx_strand_id
1 'polypeptide(L)'
;MANLIAGLAHVGLRSTDIERTTRFYHSLGFTTTQSLTLEDPQGSIALRFLALGELTLELYQLPWPGQQRDTASFGIDHLALRVSDLAAAQQWMEELGYPLTEGPARQPSGRNGVRYFMITGPDGERVEFNQPL
;
A
#
# COMPACT_ATOMS: atom_id res chain seq x y z
N MET A 1 -33.08 -1.41 -1.28
CA MET A 1 -32.27 -0.57 -2.19
C MET A 1 -31.30 -1.43 -2.97
N ALA A 2 -31.15 -1.17 -4.26
CA ALA A 2 -30.17 -1.87 -5.07
C ALA A 2 -28.75 -1.51 -4.62
N ASN A 3 -27.85 -2.49 -4.70
CA ASN A 3 -26.45 -2.26 -4.41
C ASN A 3 -25.80 -1.51 -5.59
N LEU A 4 -25.45 -0.26 -5.36
CA LEU A 4 -24.83 0.59 -6.39
C LEU A 4 -23.32 0.51 -6.40
N ILE A 5 -22.71 -0.08 -5.36
CA ILE A 5 -21.24 -0.24 -5.28
C ILE A 5 -20.88 -1.52 -6.01
N ALA A 6 -20.10 -1.39 -7.10
CA ALA A 6 -19.69 -2.52 -7.91
C ALA A 6 -18.39 -3.16 -7.45
N GLY A 7 -17.62 -2.46 -6.62
CA GLY A 7 -16.36 -2.98 -6.09
C GLY A 7 -15.42 -1.86 -5.69
N LEU A 8 -14.19 -2.23 -5.37
CA LEU A 8 -13.13 -1.28 -5.04
C LEU A 8 -12.53 -0.75 -6.34
N ALA A 9 -12.53 0.58 -6.52
CA ALA A 9 -11.90 1.21 -7.68
C ALA A 9 -10.39 1.32 -7.50
N HIS A 10 -9.96 1.94 -6.41
CA HIS A 10 -8.54 2.07 -6.07
C HIS A 10 -8.38 2.45 -4.60
N VAL A 11 -7.14 2.37 -4.13
CA VAL A 11 -6.74 2.90 -2.82
C VAL A 11 -5.82 4.09 -3.08
N GLY A 12 -6.15 5.25 -2.50
CA GLY A 12 -5.36 6.47 -2.65
C GLY A 12 -4.29 6.57 -1.58
N LEU A 13 -3.05 6.84 -1.98
CA LEU A 13 -1.92 7.05 -1.10
C LEU A 13 -1.28 8.40 -1.40
N ARG A 14 -1.29 9.28 -0.41
CA ARG A 14 -0.60 10.56 -0.53
C ARG A 14 0.89 10.34 -0.31
N SER A 15 1.71 10.93 -1.17
CA SER A 15 3.16 10.75 -1.15
C SER A 15 3.88 12.08 -0.98
N THR A 16 4.97 12.08 -0.21
CA THR A 16 5.87 13.23 -0.13
C THR A 16 6.84 13.27 -1.31
N ASP A 17 7.10 12.12 -1.94
CA ASP A 17 7.99 11.98 -3.09
C ASP A 17 7.47 10.84 -3.95
N ILE A 18 6.72 11.19 -4.99
CA ILE A 18 6.01 10.20 -5.80
C ILE A 18 6.96 9.26 -6.54
N GLU A 19 8.17 9.71 -6.88
CA GLU A 19 9.15 8.85 -7.51
C GLU A 19 9.67 7.78 -6.55
N ARG A 20 9.95 8.15 -5.31
CA ARG A 20 10.36 7.21 -4.26
C ARG A 20 9.25 6.21 -3.97
N THR A 21 8.01 6.67 -3.83
CA THR A 21 6.87 5.79 -3.56
C THR A 21 6.62 4.84 -4.72
N THR A 22 6.75 5.32 -5.95
CA THR A 22 6.63 4.49 -7.14
C THR A 22 7.67 3.37 -7.14
N ARG A 23 8.93 3.70 -6.84
CA ARG A 23 10.00 2.68 -6.79
C ARG A 23 9.71 1.62 -5.73
N PHE A 24 9.21 2.04 -4.56
CA PHE A 24 8.85 1.10 -3.50
C PHE A 24 7.81 0.08 -3.98
N TYR A 25 6.69 0.56 -4.53
CA TYR A 25 5.62 -0.33 -4.98
C TYR A 25 6.01 -1.13 -6.24
N HIS A 26 6.82 -0.57 -7.13
CA HIS A 26 7.40 -1.35 -8.22
C HIS A 26 8.22 -2.53 -7.70
N SER A 27 8.99 -2.33 -6.63
CA SER A 27 9.79 -3.42 -6.04
C SER A 27 8.91 -4.54 -5.47
N LEU A 28 7.66 -4.26 -5.13
CA LEU A 28 6.70 -5.25 -4.67
C LEU A 28 5.93 -5.94 -5.82
N GLY A 29 6.17 -5.51 -7.06
CA GLY A 29 5.55 -6.11 -8.24
C GLY A 29 4.47 -5.28 -8.91
N PHE A 30 4.17 -4.08 -8.41
CA PHE A 30 3.23 -3.17 -9.07
C PHE A 30 3.85 -2.61 -10.35
N THR A 31 2.99 -2.29 -11.32
CA THR A 31 3.39 -1.62 -12.56
C THR A 31 2.62 -0.32 -12.72
N THR A 32 3.27 0.70 -13.27
CA THR A 32 2.60 1.98 -13.55
C THR A 32 1.70 1.83 -14.77
N THR A 33 0.42 2.18 -14.61
CA THR A 33 -0.56 2.12 -15.69
C THR A 33 -0.88 3.49 -16.28
N GLN A 34 -0.70 4.56 -15.49
CA GLN A 34 -0.99 5.92 -15.95
C GLN A 34 -0.25 6.93 -15.08
N SER A 35 0.23 8.00 -15.72
CA SER A 35 0.82 9.14 -15.03
C SER A 35 0.14 10.41 -15.53
N LEU A 36 -0.30 11.26 -14.59
CA LEU A 36 -1.01 12.49 -14.88
C LEU A 36 -0.44 13.63 -14.05
N THR A 37 -0.56 14.83 -14.56
CA THR A 37 -0.30 16.06 -13.80
C THR A 37 -1.55 16.92 -13.89
N LEU A 38 -2.08 17.29 -12.72
CA LEU A 38 -3.24 18.19 -12.63
C LEU A 38 -2.76 19.54 -12.12
N GLU A 39 -3.34 20.60 -12.65
CA GLU A 39 -3.01 21.95 -12.21
C GLU A 39 -4.02 22.42 -11.17
N ASP A 40 -3.50 22.99 -10.08
CA ASP A 40 -4.26 23.58 -9.00
C ASP A 40 -3.73 25.00 -8.83
N PRO A 41 -4.54 25.97 -8.34
CA PRO A 41 -4.05 27.34 -8.12
C PRO A 41 -2.81 27.42 -7.23
N GLN A 42 -2.57 26.42 -6.37
CA GLN A 42 -1.42 26.39 -5.47
C GLN A 42 -0.22 25.62 -6.03
N GLY A 43 -0.32 25.03 -7.23
CA GLY A 43 0.76 24.29 -7.86
C GLY A 43 0.30 23.05 -8.57
N SER A 44 1.24 22.27 -9.07
CA SER A 44 0.95 21.04 -9.79
C SER A 44 0.75 19.86 -8.85
N ILE A 45 -0.23 19.01 -9.16
CA ILE A 45 -0.49 17.75 -8.45
C ILE A 45 -0.01 16.62 -9.35
N ALA A 46 0.94 15.83 -8.86
CA ALA A 46 1.38 14.62 -9.57
C ALA A 46 0.49 13.45 -9.17
N LEU A 47 -0.02 12.72 -10.18
CA LEU A 47 -0.79 11.49 -9.97
C LEU A 47 -0.13 10.34 -10.70
N ARG A 48 -0.16 9.16 -10.10
CA ARG A 48 0.32 7.96 -10.74
C ARG A 48 -0.51 6.76 -10.30
N PHE A 49 -1.04 6.03 -11.26
CA PHE A 49 -1.78 4.80 -11.01
C PHE A 49 -0.87 3.60 -11.20
N LEU A 50 -0.90 2.70 -10.22
CA LEU A 50 -0.13 1.47 -10.23
C LEU A 50 -1.07 0.29 -10.03
N ALA A 51 -0.78 -0.82 -10.70
CA ALA A 51 -1.63 -2.01 -10.60
C ALA A 51 -0.81 -3.26 -10.28
N LEU A 52 -1.41 -4.13 -9.47
CA LEU A 52 -0.91 -5.47 -9.18
C LEU A 52 -2.13 -6.39 -9.11
N GLY A 53 -2.31 -7.25 -10.13
CA GLY A 53 -3.54 -8.03 -10.26
C GLY A 53 -4.75 -7.10 -10.37
N GLU A 54 -5.75 -7.32 -9.51
CA GLU A 54 -6.95 -6.49 -9.47
C GLU A 54 -6.82 -5.26 -8.57
N LEU A 55 -5.71 -5.14 -7.86
CA LEU A 55 -5.48 -4.01 -6.97
C LEU A 55 -4.90 -2.84 -7.75
N THR A 56 -5.51 -1.67 -7.59
CA THR A 56 -5.02 -0.41 -8.15
C THR A 56 -4.73 0.56 -7.01
N LEU A 57 -3.54 1.16 -7.05
CA LEU A 57 -3.16 2.24 -6.15
C LEU A 57 -3.14 3.53 -6.95
N GLU A 58 -3.69 4.60 -6.37
CA GLU A 58 -3.52 5.95 -6.87
C GLU A 58 -2.52 6.66 -5.97
N LEU A 59 -1.33 6.90 -6.49
CA LEU A 59 -0.33 7.71 -5.79
C LEU A 59 -0.52 9.15 -6.19
N TYR A 60 -0.46 10.08 -5.21
CA TYR A 60 -0.53 11.49 -5.54
C TYR A 60 0.38 12.31 -4.62
N GLN A 61 0.97 13.33 -5.20
CA GLN A 61 1.82 14.28 -4.49
C GLN A 61 1.26 15.68 -4.68
N LEU A 62 0.86 16.27 -3.55
CA LEU A 62 0.30 17.62 -3.54
C LEU A 62 1.43 18.65 -3.44
N PRO A 63 1.20 19.88 -3.97
CA PRO A 63 2.22 20.93 -3.90
C PRO A 63 2.32 21.59 -2.52
N TRP A 64 1.45 21.22 -1.57
CA TRP A 64 1.51 21.74 -0.20
C TRP A 64 1.90 20.63 0.78
N PRO A 65 2.45 21.03 1.97
CA PRO A 65 2.95 20.05 2.94
C PRO A 65 1.84 19.19 3.55
N GLY A 66 2.22 18.02 4.06
CA GLY A 66 1.37 17.11 4.80
C GLY A 66 2.10 16.59 6.03
N GLN A 67 1.47 15.65 6.73
CA GLN A 67 2.03 15.04 7.93
C GLN A 67 2.18 13.53 7.72
N GLN A 68 3.21 12.96 8.34
CA GLN A 68 3.38 11.52 8.38
C GLN A 68 2.24 10.88 9.18
N ARG A 69 1.80 9.70 8.73
CA ARG A 69 0.89 8.88 9.52
C ARG A 69 1.59 8.38 10.78
N ASP A 70 0.81 8.23 11.84
CA ASP A 70 1.26 7.57 13.07
C ASP A 70 0.20 6.55 13.53
N THR A 71 0.55 5.77 14.56
CA THR A 71 -0.33 4.71 15.07
C THR A 71 -1.53 5.24 15.85
N ALA A 72 -1.57 6.54 16.15
CA ALA A 72 -2.67 7.18 16.84
C ALA A 72 -3.75 7.70 15.88
N SER A 73 -3.51 7.69 14.58
CA SER A 73 -4.47 8.17 13.58
C SER A 73 -5.63 7.20 13.43
N PHE A 74 -6.86 7.73 13.39
CA PHE A 74 -8.05 6.93 13.10
C PHE A 74 -8.25 6.79 11.59
N GLY A 75 -9.17 5.89 11.21
CA GLY A 75 -9.52 5.65 9.82
C GLY A 75 -8.79 4.43 9.26
N ILE A 76 -8.54 4.44 7.96
CA ILE A 76 -7.83 3.34 7.29
C ILE A 76 -6.42 3.23 7.86
N ASP A 77 -6.05 2.04 8.33
CA ASP A 77 -4.81 1.80 9.04
C ASP A 77 -3.72 1.19 8.17
N HIS A 78 -4.08 0.22 7.34
CA HIS A 78 -3.07 -0.51 6.55
C HIS A 78 -3.66 -1.05 5.26
N LEU A 79 -2.75 -1.42 4.37
CA LEU A 79 -3.02 -2.15 3.14
C LEU A 79 -2.52 -3.58 3.33
N ALA A 80 -3.38 -4.57 3.12
CA ALA A 80 -3.00 -5.97 3.26
C ALA A 80 -2.91 -6.63 1.89
N LEU A 81 -1.77 -7.22 1.60
CA LEU A 81 -1.50 -7.97 0.38
C LEU A 81 -1.52 -9.46 0.70
N ARG A 82 -2.33 -10.23 -0.01
CA ARG A 82 -2.40 -11.67 0.20
C ARG A 82 -1.24 -12.35 -0.51
N VAL A 83 -0.59 -13.27 0.18
CA VAL A 83 0.50 -14.08 -0.37
C VAL A 83 0.18 -15.56 -0.17
N SER A 84 0.74 -16.41 -1.02
CA SER A 84 0.57 -17.85 -0.92
C SER A 84 1.61 -18.52 -0.02
N ASP A 85 2.73 -17.83 0.23
CA ASP A 85 3.84 -18.36 1.05
C ASP A 85 4.46 -17.20 1.82
N LEU A 86 4.12 -17.10 3.10
CA LEU A 86 4.56 -15.99 3.94
C LEU A 86 6.08 -16.03 4.18
N ALA A 87 6.64 -17.23 4.35
CA ALA A 87 8.09 -17.38 4.58
C ALA A 87 8.88 -16.90 3.36
N ALA A 88 8.42 -17.21 2.15
CA ALA A 88 9.05 -16.73 0.92
C ALA A 88 8.90 -15.21 0.79
N ALA A 89 7.74 -14.67 1.16
CA ALA A 89 7.53 -13.22 1.15
C ALA A 89 8.45 -12.51 2.15
N GLN A 90 8.65 -13.09 3.32
CA GLN A 90 9.56 -12.54 4.32
C GLN A 90 11.00 -12.51 3.80
N GLN A 91 11.46 -13.60 3.20
CA GLN A 91 12.79 -13.65 2.59
C GLN A 91 12.93 -12.61 1.50
N TRP A 92 11.92 -12.43 0.68
CA TRP A 92 11.90 -11.42 -0.37
C TRP A 92 12.04 -10.01 0.19
N MET A 93 11.34 -9.69 1.29
CA MET A 93 11.47 -8.38 1.94
C MET A 93 12.88 -8.18 2.52
N GLU A 94 13.47 -9.23 3.09
CA GLU A 94 14.84 -9.17 3.58
C GLU A 94 15.83 -8.88 2.44
N GLU A 95 15.65 -9.53 1.30
CA GLU A 95 16.50 -9.30 0.11
C GLU A 95 16.36 -7.88 -0.43
N LEU A 96 15.16 -7.30 -0.37
CA LEU A 96 14.92 -5.91 -0.78
C LEU A 96 15.40 -4.89 0.25
N GLY A 97 15.72 -5.33 1.48
CA GLY A 97 16.17 -4.44 2.54
C GLY A 97 15.04 -3.76 3.30
N TYR A 98 13.82 -4.30 3.27
CA TYR A 98 12.68 -3.77 4.01
C TYR A 98 12.52 -4.54 5.33
N PRO A 99 12.80 -3.90 6.48
CA PRO A 99 12.66 -4.58 7.76
C PRO A 99 11.19 -4.83 8.10
N LEU A 100 10.92 -5.97 8.76
CA LEU A 100 9.61 -6.23 9.32
C LEU A 100 9.38 -5.32 10.52
N THR A 101 8.22 -4.66 10.55
CA THR A 101 7.84 -3.80 11.67
C THR A 101 6.89 -4.50 12.64
N GLU A 102 6.27 -5.60 12.21
CA GLU A 102 5.39 -6.41 13.04
C GLU A 102 5.36 -7.84 12.51
N GLY A 103 5.33 -8.82 13.43
CA GLY A 103 5.27 -10.23 13.05
C GLY A 103 6.62 -10.81 12.65
N PRO A 104 6.68 -12.05 12.09
CA PRO A 104 5.52 -12.86 11.72
C PRO A 104 4.71 -13.32 12.93
N ALA A 105 3.40 -13.36 12.76
CA ALA A 105 2.48 -13.77 13.82
C ALA A 105 1.27 -14.48 13.21
N ARG A 106 0.52 -15.15 14.08
CA ARG A 106 -0.76 -15.77 13.70
C ARG A 106 -1.90 -15.02 14.32
N GLN A 107 -2.99 -14.89 13.56
CA GLN A 107 -4.23 -14.28 14.01
C GLN A 107 -5.39 -15.22 13.67
N PRO A 108 -6.37 -15.40 14.60
CA PRO A 108 -7.48 -16.34 14.36
C PRO A 108 -8.61 -15.74 13.51
N SER A 109 -8.28 -14.91 12.54
CA SER A 109 -9.25 -14.34 11.61
C SER A 109 -9.37 -15.20 10.35
N GLY A 110 -10.42 -14.95 9.58
CA GLY A 110 -10.72 -15.79 8.43
C GLY A 110 -11.24 -17.15 8.83
N ARG A 111 -11.24 -18.10 7.88
CA ARG A 111 -11.82 -19.43 8.09
C ARG A 111 -10.98 -20.32 9.01
N ASN A 112 -9.68 -20.34 8.78
CA ASN A 112 -8.75 -21.20 9.52
C ASN A 112 -7.60 -20.42 10.17
N GLY A 113 -7.76 -19.08 10.29
CA GLY A 113 -6.70 -18.22 10.76
C GLY A 113 -5.83 -17.74 9.60
N VAL A 114 -4.96 -16.80 9.92
CA VAL A 114 -3.98 -16.25 8.98
C VAL A 114 -2.64 -16.11 9.66
N ARG A 115 -1.58 -16.12 8.85
CA ARG A 115 -0.26 -15.66 9.28
C ARG A 115 0.07 -14.38 8.55
N TYR A 116 0.73 -13.46 9.22
CA TYR A 116 1.01 -12.17 8.62
C TYR A 116 2.31 -11.57 9.17
N PHE A 117 2.83 -10.61 8.45
CA PHE A 117 3.81 -9.65 8.93
C PHE A 117 3.55 -8.30 8.29
N MET A 118 4.17 -7.25 8.81
CA MET A 118 4.06 -5.91 8.25
C MET A 118 5.42 -5.30 7.99
N ILE A 119 5.46 -4.44 6.97
CA ILE A 119 6.55 -3.51 6.71
C ILE A 119 5.97 -2.10 6.67
N THR A 120 6.81 -1.10 6.60
CA THR A 120 6.40 0.30 6.51
C THR A 120 6.78 0.85 5.14
N GLY A 121 5.84 1.49 4.46
CA GLY A 121 6.08 2.17 3.21
C GLY A 121 6.80 3.50 3.38
N PRO A 122 7.14 4.18 2.27
CA PRO A 122 7.99 5.37 2.30
C PRO A 122 7.45 6.54 3.14
N ASP A 123 6.14 6.66 3.27
CA ASP A 123 5.51 7.74 4.02
C ASP A 123 4.85 7.27 5.31
N GLY A 124 5.30 6.14 5.85
CA GLY A 124 4.82 5.62 7.12
C GLY A 124 3.57 4.77 7.00
N GLU A 125 3.08 4.52 5.79
CA GLU A 125 1.93 3.64 5.61
C GLU A 125 2.29 2.21 5.98
N ARG A 126 1.37 1.53 6.65
CA ARG A 126 1.56 0.14 7.06
C ARG A 126 1.14 -0.78 5.92
N VAL A 127 2.02 -1.72 5.56
CA VAL A 127 1.77 -2.70 4.51
C VAL A 127 1.87 -4.09 5.12
N GLU A 128 0.75 -4.79 5.11
CA GLU A 128 0.66 -6.15 5.65
C GLU A 128 0.82 -7.17 4.52
N PHE A 129 1.54 -8.24 4.82
CA PHE A 129 1.56 -9.45 3.99
C PHE A 129 0.80 -10.53 4.75
N ASN A 130 -0.18 -11.16 4.11
CA ASN A 130 -1.16 -12.00 4.78
C ASN A 130 -1.33 -13.32 4.03
N GLN A 131 -1.14 -14.43 4.75
CA GLN A 131 -1.35 -15.76 4.20
C GLN A 131 -2.52 -16.41 4.91
N PRO A 132 -3.67 -16.63 4.24
CA PRO A 132 -4.76 -17.44 4.80
C PRO A 132 -4.33 -18.90 4.99
N LEU A 133 -4.72 -19.49 6.11
CA LEU A 133 -4.40 -20.87 6.46
C LEU A 133 -5.52 -21.84 6.10
#